data_b1517dc7569ded8f0f870ceb1aafb49e
#
_entry.id   b1517dc7569ded8f0f870ceb1aafb49e
#
_cell.length_a   1.000
_cell.length_b   1.000
_cell.length_c   1.000
_cell.angle_alpha   90.00
_cell.angle_beta   90.00
_cell.angle_gamma   90.00
#
_symmetry.space_group_name_H-M   'P 1'
#
loop_
_entity.id
_entity.type
_entity.pdbx_description
1 polymer ?
#
loop_
_entity_poly.entity_id
_entity_poly.type
_entity_poly.pdbx_seq_one_letter_code
_entity_poly.pdbx_strand_id
1 'polypeptide(L)'
;MHKSTGYAIIYVVRRNAVLWADKRYHSLDYEMKARYGHKIYKIALDGGFTCPNRDGLIDTRGCIFCSAGGSGDFAASRNQSITEQIEEGKQLLVGKQVSDSSQVSCYIAYFQAFTGTYAPIDRLRALYTEAIRHPEVAILSIATRPDCLQPEVLDLLSELNQIKPVWVELGLQSIHPQTAAYIRRGYPLSVYDAAVLNLHERGIEVITHVILGLPGETADDMLATADYIAHQPIQGVKFQLLHVLKGTDLYTDYLQQPFHVLTLEEYTDILIRCIEHMP
;
A
#
# COMPACT_ATOMS: atom_id res chain seq x y z
N MET A 1 24.53 2.06 3.29
CA MET A 1 23.93 0.86 2.68
C MET A 1 22.41 1.03 2.72
N HIS A 2 21.80 1.55 1.66
CA HIS A 2 20.35 1.65 1.55
C HIS A 2 19.79 0.25 1.29
N LYS A 3 19.18 -0.35 2.31
CA LYS A 3 18.34 -1.54 2.10
C LYS A 3 17.05 -1.03 1.46
N SER A 4 16.91 -1.25 0.16
CA SER A 4 15.63 -1.14 -0.54
C SER A 4 14.70 -2.14 0.13
N THR A 5 13.65 -1.66 0.78
CA THR A 5 12.54 -2.50 1.22
C THR A 5 11.90 -3.06 -0.03
N GLY A 6 12.12 -4.37 -0.27
CA GLY A 6 11.65 -5.05 -1.46
C GLY A 6 10.13 -5.22 -1.43
N TYR A 7 9.38 -4.23 -1.91
CA TYR A 7 7.95 -4.37 -2.20
C TYR A 7 7.77 -4.67 -3.67
N ALA A 8 7.05 -5.74 -3.99
CA ALA A 8 6.54 -5.96 -5.33
C ALA A 8 5.06 -5.57 -5.34
N ILE A 9 4.67 -4.53 -6.10
CA ILE A 9 3.27 -4.33 -6.47
C ILE A 9 3.07 -5.11 -7.76
N ILE A 10 2.11 -6.04 -7.74
CA ILE A 10 1.77 -6.91 -8.85
C ILE A 10 0.39 -6.50 -9.31
N TYR A 11 0.25 -6.25 -10.61
CA TYR A 11 -1.04 -5.99 -11.24
C TYR A 11 -1.72 -7.29 -11.60
N VAL A 12 -3.02 -7.35 -11.28
CA VAL A 12 -3.89 -8.47 -11.62
C VAL A 12 -4.35 -8.30 -13.07
N VAL A 13 -3.88 -9.15 -13.99
CA VAL A 13 -4.28 -9.15 -15.39
C VAL A 13 -4.73 -10.56 -15.77
N ARG A 14 -5.94 -10.70 -16.32
CA ARG A 14 -6.46 -11.99 -16.80
C ARG A 14 -5.54 -12.60 -17.85
N ARG A 15 -5.22 -13.88 -17.68
CA ARG A 15 -4.32 -14.66 -18.52
C ARG A 15 -4.78 -14.67 -20.00
N ASN A 16 -4.03 -13.98 -20.84
CA ASN A 16 -3.64 -14.46 -22.17
C ASN A 16 -2.12 -14.34 -22.20
N ALA A 17 -1.42 -15.35 -22.68
CA ALA A 17 0.02 -15.56 -22.57
C ALA A 17 0.87 -14.37 -23.09
N VAL A 18 0.93 -13.28 -22.34
CA VAL A 18 1.72 -12.10 -22.60
C VAL A 18 2.87 -12.08 -21.61
N LEU A 19 4.08 -12.18 -22.13
CA LEU A 19 5.27 -11.84 -21.36
C LEU A 19 5.25 -10.33 -21.09
N TRP A 20 5.37 -9.91 -19.83
CA TRP A 20 5.46 -8.52 -19.43
C TRP A 20 6.91 -8.04 -19.55
N ALA A 21 7.33 -7.77 -20.80
CA ALA A 21 8.72 -7.58 -21.19
C ALA A 21 9.57 -8.83 -20.85
N ASP A 22 10.59 -8.68 -19.99
CA ASP A 22 11.46 -9.77 -19.52
C ASP A 22 10.97 -10.45 -18.21
N LYS A 23 9.81 -10.00 -17.66
CA LYS A 23 9.29 -10.50 -16.38
C LYS A 23 8.19 -11.54 -16.57
N ARG A 24 8.15 -12.48 -15.63
CA ARG A 24 7.10 -13.52 -15.56
C ARG A 24 5.84 -13.04 -14.84
N TYR A 25 5.78 -11.79 -14.42
CA TYR A 25 4.64 -11.19 -13.71
C TYR A 25 4.46 -9.74 -14.11
N HIS A 26 3.21 -9.26 -14.01
CA HIS A 26 2.85 -7.88 -14.30
C HIS A 26 3.29 -6.94 -13.18
N SER A 27 4.46 -6.35 -13.31
CA SER A 27 5.00 -5.46 -12.27
C SER A 27 4.46 -4.04 -12.40
N LEU A 28 4.44 -3.29 -11.28
CA LEU A 28 4.14 -1.85 -11.29
C LEU A 28 5.00 -1.09 -12.30
N ASP A 29 6.29 -1.40 -12.41
CA ASP A 29 7.21 -0.75 -13.36
C ASP A 29 6.76 -0.98 -14.82
N TYR A 30 6.32 -2.20 -15.15
CA TYR A 30 5.79 -2.50 -16.47
C TYR A 30 4.50 -1.72 -16.74
N GLU A 31 3.55 -1.74 -15.80
CA GLU A 31 2.29 -1.02 -15.91
C GLU A 31 2.51 0.50 -16.11
N MET A 32 3.40 1.10 -15.32
CA MET A 32 3.70 2.52 -15.47
C MET A 32 4.33 2.85 -16.82
N LYS A 33 5.24 2.02 -17.31
CA LYS A 33 5.82 2.17 -18.66
C LYS A 33 4.77 2.00 -19.76
N ALA A 34 3.83 1.08 -19.60
CA ALA A 34 2.75 0.86 -20.55
C ALA A 34 1.77 2.06 -20.61
N ARG A 35 1.41 2.63 -19.44
CA ARG A 35 0.46 3.76 -19.35
C ARG A 35 1.08 5.11 -19.70
N TYR A 36 2.34 5.34 -19.30
CA TYR A 36 2.97 6.67 -19.34
C TYR A 36 4.23 6.73 -20.21
N GLY A 37 4.64 5.61 -20.80
CA GLY A 37 5.84 5.54 -21.67
C GLY A 37 7.17 5.44 -20.92
N HIS A 38 7.18 5.68 -19.60
CA HIS A 38 8.39 5.68 -18.77
C HIS A 38 8.10 5.21 -17.34
N LYS A 39 9.18 4.96 -16.59
CA LYS A 39 9.10 4.60 -15.18
C LYS A 39 8.59 5.77 -14.34
N ILE A 40 7.62 5.51 -13.48
CA ILE A 40 7.12 6.47 -12.49
C ILE A 40 7.55 6.03 -11.09
N TYR A 41 8.00 6.98 -10.28
CA TYR A 41 8.41 6.73 -8.90
C TYR A 41 7.35 7.20 -7.91
N LYS A 42 7.21 6.47 -6.81
CA LYS A 42 6.41 6.92 -5.66
C LYS A 42 7.21 7.88 -4.80
N ILE A 43 6.58 9.00 -4.43
CA ILE A 43 7.07 9.93 -3.40
C ILE A 43 6.18 9.73 -2.18
N ALA A 44 6.78 9.30 -1.07
CA ALA A 44 6.08 9.06 0.18
C ALA A 44 5.80 10.39 0.90
N LEU A 45 4.52 10.65 1.19
CA LEU A 45 4.01 11.84 1.81
C LEU A 45 3.44 11.53 3.21
N ASP A 46 3.60 12.48 4.15
CA ASP A 46 2.96 12.45 5.46
C ASP A 46 1.92 13.58 5.55
N GLY A 47 0.64 13.22 5.53
CA GLY A 47 -0.48 14.16 5.73
C GLY A 47 -0.74 14.51 7.20
N GLY A 48 0.09 14.06 8.15
CA GLY A 48 -0.11 14.24 9.59
C GLY A 48 -1.33 13.48 10.12
N PHE A 49 -1.64 12.33 9.53
CA PHE A 49 -2.74 11.47 9.95
C PHE A 49 -2.42 10.69 11.23
N THR A 50 -3.45 10.12 11.85
CA THR A 50 -3.36 9.12 12.89
C THR A 50 -4.04 7.82 12.44
N CYS A 51 -4.34 6.94 13.37
CA CYS A 51 -4.99 5.66 13.11
C CYS A 51 -5.98 5.34 14.24
N PRO A 52 -7.20 4.86 13.96
CA PRO A 52 -8.15 4.48 15.00
C PRO A 52 -7.66 3.38 15.93
N ASN A 53 -6.65 2.60 15.51
CA ASN A 53 -5.94 1.65 16.38
C ASN A 53 -4.93 2.32 17.33
N ARG A 54 -4.76 3.65 17.27
CA ARG A 54 -3.74 4.39 18.07
C ARG A 54 -4.29 5.54 18.88
N ASP A 55 -5.40 6.12 18.48
CA ASP A 55 -5.96 7.31 19.14
C ASP A 55 -7.05 6.98 20.17
N GLY A 56 -7.32 5.71 20.40
CA GLY A 56 -8.27 5.25 21.41
C GLY A 56 -9.67 4.94 20.86
N LEU A 57 -9.91 5.13 19.56
CA LEU A 57 -11.23 4.77 18.99
C LEU A 57 -11.42 3.25 18.97
N ILE A 58 -10.39 2.50 18.54
CA ILE A 58 -10.39 1.03 18.52
C ILE A 58 -9.37 0.48 19.53
N ASP A 59 -8.14 0.92 19.47
CA ASP A 59 -7.04 0.56 20.38
C ASP A 59 -6.11 1.79 20.53
N THR A 60 -5.17 1.73 21.48
CA THR A 60 -4.14 2.76 21.70
C THR A 60 -2.76 2.31 21.24
N ARG A 61 -2.56 1.01 20.98
CA ARG A 61 -1.26 0.39 20.71
C ARG A 61 -0.92 0.28 19.21
N GLY A 62 -1.93 0.33 18.35
CA GLY A 62 -1.77 0.07 16.91
C GLY A 62 -1.72 -1.41 16.56
N CYS A 63 -1.57 -1.72 15.27
CA CYS A 63 -1.28 -3.08 14.82
C CYS A 63 0.06 -3.54 15.40
N ILE A 64 0.14 -4.83 15.76
CA ILE A 64 1.26 -5.40 16.52
C ILE A 64 2.64 -5.19 15.85
N PHE A 65 2.67 -5.14 14.52
CA PHE A 65 3.88 -4.99 13.70
C PHE A 65 4.19 -3.54 13.29
N CYS A 66 3.28 -2.60 13.60
CA CYS A 66 3.37 -1.25 13.06
C CYS A 66 4.35 -0.39 13.87
N SER A 67 5.33 0.23 13.20
CA SER A 67 6.29 1.14 13.83
C SER A 67 5.62 2.38 14.43
N ALA A 68 6.34 3.11 15.28
CA ALA A 68 5.87 4.38 15.84
C ALA A 68 5.50 5.41 14.74
N GLY A 69 6.18 5.36 13.60
CA GLY A 69 5.91 6.21 12.42
C GLY A 69 4.72 5.77 11.57
N GLY A 70 3.96 4.73 11.97
CA GLY A 70 2.78 4.30 11.23
C GLY A 70 3.08 3.87 9.79
N SER A 71 4.21 3.19 9.55
CA SER A 71 4.77 2.84 8.23
C SER A 71 5.23 4.04 7.39
N GLY A 72 5.28 5.23 7.97
CA GLY A 72 5.73 6.48 7.33
C GLY A 72 7.17 6.87 7.64
N ASP A 73 8.00 5.93 8.13
CA ASP A 73 9.38 6.21 8.58
C ASP A 73 10.29 6.79 7.47
N PHE A 74 9.89 6.69 6.23
CA PHE A 74 10.59 7.24 5.05
C PHE A 74 9.82 8.35 4.34
N ALA A 75 8.69 8.79 4.89
CA ALA A 75 7.96 9.93 4.38
C ALA A 75 8.66 11.25 4.75
N ALA A 76 8.40 12.29 3.97
CA ALA A 76 8.88 13.64 4.28
C ALA A 76 8.25 14.18 5.59
N SER A 77 8.72 15.33 6.04
CA SER A 77 8.25 15.91 7.30
C SER A 77 6.80 16.41 7.18
N ARG A 78 5.94 15.98 8.11
CA ARG A 78 4.54 16.46 8.23
C ARG A 78 4.39 17.96 8.49
N ASN A 79 5.49 18.65 8.83
CA ASN A 79 5.51 20.11 9.05
C ASN A 79 5.64 20.90 7.75
N GLN A 80 5.87 20.23 6.63
CA GLN A 80 5.96 20.82 5.30
C GLN A 80 4.60 20.73 4.59
N SER A 81 4.34 21.65 3.66
CA SER A 81 3.21 21.52 2.71
C SER A 81 3.41 20.27 1.83
N ILE A 82 2.34 19.78 1.22
CA ILE A 82 2.42 18.63 0.33
C ILE A 82 3.32 18.92 -0.88
N THR A 83 3.26 20.14 -1.41
CA THR A 83 4.14 20.58 -2.50
C THR A 83 5.61 20.53 -2.09
N GLU A 84 5.97 21.04 -0.90
CA GLU A 84 7.35 20.97 -0.40
C GLU A 84 7.82 19.52 -0.22
N GLN A 85 6.96 18.64 0.31
CA GLN A 85 7.26 17.22 0.45
C GLN A 85 7.50 16.54 -0.92
N ILE A 86 6.73 16.90 -1.94
CA ILE A 86 6.91 16.39 -3.31
C ILE A 86 8.27 16.87 -3.85
N GLU A 87 8.58 18.14 -3.71
CA GLU A 87 9.85 18.70 -4.20
C GLU A 87 11.07 18.08 -3.49
N GLU A 88 11.00 17.88 -2.18
CA GLU A 88 12.06 17.17 -1.43
C GLU A 88 12.19 15.71 -1.91
N GLY A 89 11.08 15.01 -2.06
CA GLY A 89 11.07 13.62 -2.55
C GLY A 89 11.67 13.48 -3.95
N LYS A 90 11.47 14.46 -4.83
CA LYS A 90 12.09 14.52 -6.16
C LYS A 90 13.62 14.61 -6.07
N GLN A 91 14.14 15.40 -5.13
CA GLN A 91 15.61 15.53 -4.94
C GLN A 91 16.25 14.19 -4.55
N LEU A 92 15.56 13.36 -3.77
CA LEU A 92 16.05 12.02 -3.38
C LEU A 92 16.08 11.02 -4.57
N LEU A 93 15.40 11.36 -5.66
CA LEU A 93 15.32 10.56 -6.88
C LEU A 93 16.26 11.05 -7.99
N VAL A 94 16.92 12.21 -7.81
CA VAL A 94 17.96 12.69 -8.73
C VAL A 94 19.07 11.64 -8.82
N GLY A 95 19.39 11.20 -10.04
CA GLY A 95 20.37 10.12 -10.30
C GLY A 95 19.78 8.70 -10.39
N LYS A 96 18.48 8.50 -10.04
CA LYS A 96 17.74 7.26 -10.35
C LYS A 96 16.94 7.37 -11.66
N GLN A 97 16.78 8.58 -12.16
CA GLN A 97 16.07 8.85 -13.42
C GLN A 97 17.03 8.55 -14.58
N VAL A 98 16.57 7.75 -15.54
CA VAL A 98 17.27 7.58 -16.81
C VAL A 98 17.15 8.92 -17.53
N SER A 99 18.29 9.51 -17.89
CA SER A 99 18.41 10.82 -18.52
C SER A 99 17.91 10.80 -19.98
N ASP A 100 16.61 10.64 -20.18
CA ASP A 100 16.00 11.11 -21.43
C ASP A 100 15.38 12.49 -21.13
N SER A 101 16.10 13.52 -21.46
CA SER A 101 15.78 14.93 -21.19
C SER A 101 14.55 15.45 -21.95
N SER A 102 13.88 14.60 -22.71
CA SER A 102 12.69 14.95 -23.51
C SER A 102 11.36 14.61 -22.81
N GLN A 103 11.37 13.83 -21.72
CA GLN A 103 10.15 13.41 -21.03
C GLN A 103 9.96 14.16 -19.70
N VAL A 104 8.76 14.70 -19.50
CA VAL A 104 8.36 15.29 -18.22
C VAL A 104 8.32 14.18 -17.17
N SER A 105 9.16 14.28 -16.13
CA SER A 105 9.14 13.34 -15.02
C SER A 105 7.79 13.40 -14.32
N CYS A 106 7.14 12.23 -14.15
CA CYS A 106 5.89 12.12 -13.41
C CYS A 106 6.09 11.24 -12.18
N TYR A 107 5.28 11.52 -11.15
CA TYR A 107 5.39 10.83 -9.86
C TYR A 107 4.03 10.33 -9.38
N ILE A 108 4.05 9.32 -8.52
CA ILE A 108 2.90 8.93 -7.72
C ILE A 108 3.04 9.63 -6.37
N ALA A 109 2.12 10.54 -6.06
CA ALA A 109 2.00 11.15 -4.75
C ALA A 109 1.37 10.13 -3.80
N TYR A 110 2.14 9.58 -2.86
CA TYR A 110 1.75 8.45 -2.03
C TYR A 110 1.63 8.83 -0.56
N PHE A 111 0.41 9.01 -0.08
CA PHE A 111 0.12 9.14 1.34
C PHE A 111 0.27 7.79 2.03
N GLN A 112 1.44 7.58 2.62
CA GLN A 112 1.85 6.29 3.19
C GLN A 112 1.63 6.19 4.68
N ALA A 113 1.84 7.29 5.43
CA ALA A 113 1.86 7.29 6.87
C ALA A 113 0.47 7.09 7.49
N PHE A 114 0.34 6.15 8.43
CA PHE A 114 -0.86 5.86 9.21
C PHE A 114 -2.07 5.48 8.34
N THR A 115 -3.23 6.11 8.61
CA THR A 115 -4.50 5.84 7.91
C THR A 115 -4.89 7.07 7.12
N GLY A 116 -4.58 7.07 5.83
CA GLY A 116 -4.64 8.25 4.95
C GLY A 116 -6.02 8.88 4.83
N THR A 117 -7.10 8.15 5.07
CA THR A 117 -8.48 8.67 5.01
C THR A 117 -9.08 8.98 6.38
N TYR A 118 -8.30 8.85 7.46
CA TYR A 118 -8.77 9.08 8.82
C TYR A 118 -8.45 10.50 9.29
N ALA A 119 -9.22 11.46 8.81
CA ALA A 119 -9.20 12.87 9.20
C ALA A 119 -10.51 13.57 8.78
N PRO A 120 -10.80 14.79 9.29
CA PRO A 120 -11.94 15.58 8.82
C PRO A 120 -11.89 15.80 7.30
N ILE A 121 -13.05 15.73 6.65
CA ILE A 121 -13.18 15.75 5.19
C ILE A 121 -12.54 17.00 4.55
N ASP A 122 -12.68 18.17 5.16
CA ASP A 122 -12.08 19.42 4.64
C ASP A 122 -10.55 19.34 4.63
N ARG A 123 -9.94 18.69 5.64
CA ARG A 123 -8.50 18.46 5.69
C ARG A 123 -8.06 17.51 4.60
N LEU A 124 -8.78 16.40 4.41
CA LEU A 124 -8.50 15.44 3.33
C LEU A 124 -8.57 16.13 1.98
N ARG A 125 -9.63 16.92 1.75
CA ARG A 125 -9.84 17.69 0.52
C ARG A 125 -8.67 18.63 0.26
N ALA A 126 -8.22 19.37 1.26
CA ALA A 126 -7.12 20.31 1.11
C ALA A 126 -5.81 19.59 0.71
N LEU A 127 -5.41 18.58 1.47
CA LEU A 127 -4.16 17.83 1.22
C LEU A 127 -4.17 17.11 -0.13
N TYR A 128 -5.26 16.44 -0.47
CA TYR A 128 -5.35 15.66 -1.70
C TYR A 128 -5.49 16.55 -2.93
N THR A 129 -6.18 17.68 -2.81
CA THR A 129 -6.26 18.66 -3.90
C THR A 129 -4.90 19.29 -4.19
N GLU A 130 -4.11 19.60 -3.15
CA GLU A 130 -2.75 20.10 -3.31
C GLU A 130 -1.87 19.07 -4.04
N ALA A 131 -1.90 17.80 -3.60
CA ALA A 131 -1.12 16.72 -4.21
C ALA A 131 -1.51 16.48 -5.68
N ILE A 132 -2.81 16.31 -5.96
CA ILE A 132 -3.29 15.89 -7.28
C ILE A 132 -3.15 17.01 -8.34
N ARG A 133 -3.19 18.27 -7.91
CA ARG A 133 -3.00 19.43 -8.79
C ARG A 133 -1.54 19.75 -9.09
N HIS A 134 -0.61 19.13 -8.37
CA HIS A 134 0.80 19.30 -8.68
C HIS A 134 1.09 18.85 -10.13
N PRO A 135 1.78 19.67 -10.96
CA PRO A 135 1.93 19.39 -12.41
C PRO A 135 2.63 18.07 -12.71
N GLU A 136 3.60 17.67 -11.89
CA GLU A 136 4.38 16.45 -12.08
C GLU A 136 3.80 15.23 -11.34
N VAL A 137 2.64 15.33 -10.69
CA VAL A 137 1.93 14.18 -10.12
C VAL A 137 1.02 13.60 -11.19
N ALA A 138 1.22 12.32 -11.51
CA ALA A 138 0.37 11.57 -12.45
C ALA A 138 -0.74 10.80 -11.74
N ILE A 139 -0.48 10.34 -10.52
CA ILE A 139 -1.39 9.47 -9.73
C ILE A 139 -1.36 9.93 -8.27
N LEU A 140 -2.53 9.98 -7.64
CA LEU A 140 -2.67 10.11 -6.20
C LEU A 140 -2.90 8.72 -5.60
N SER A 141 -2.00 8.26 -4.73
CA SER A 141 -2.09 6.96 -4.05
C SER A 141 -2.25 7.16 -2.55
N ILE A 142 -3.21 6.47 -1.93
CA ILE A 142 -3.58 6.68 -0.53
C ILE A 142 -3.63 5.33 0.19
N ALA A 143 -2.70 5.11 1.14
CA ALA A 143 -2.72 3.95 2.02
C ALA A 143 -3.74 4.18 3.15
N THR A 144 -4.66 3.25 3.31
CA THR A 144 -5.69 3.37 4.34
C THR A 144 -6.22 2.02 4.82
N ARG A 145 -7.07 2.10 5.84
CA ARG A 145 -7.85 1.00 6.39
C ARG A 145 -9.21 0.95 5.69
N PRO A 146 -9.74 -0.25 5.40
CA PRO A 146 -11.08 -0.41 4.80
C PRO A 146 -12.21 0.21 5.63
N ASP A 147 -12.11 0.17 6.96
CA ASP A 147 -13.10 0.73 7.90
C ASP A 147 -13.06 2.27 8.03
N CYS A 148 -12.15 2.93 7.32
CA CYS A 148 -12.03 4.40 7.28
C CYS A 148 -12.45 5.00 5.92
N LEU A 149 -13.31 4.33 5.18
CA LEU A 149 -13.88 4.77 3.90
C LEU A 149 -15.37 5.13 4.06
N GLN A 150 -15.63 6.19 4.80
CA GLN A 150 -17.00 6.70 4.98
C GLN A 150 -17.55 7.26 3.64
N PRO A 151 -18.88 7.37 3.47
CA PRO A 151 -19.48 7.83 2.21
C PRO A 151 -18.90 9.16 1.71
N GLU A 152 -18.71 10.14 2.57
CA GLU A 152 -18.14 11.44 2.19
C GLU A 152 -16.67 11.34 1.73
N VAL A 153 -15.91 10.37 2.25
CA VAL A 153 -14.54 10.10 1.79
C VAL A 153 -14.58 9.48 0.40
N LEU A 154 -15.45 8.49 0.18
CA LEU A 154 -15.62 7.86 -1.12
C LEU A 154 -16.05 8.86 -2.20
N ASP A 155 -16.94 9.81 -1.84
CA ASP A 155 -17.38 10.86 -2.74
C ASP A 155 -16.23 11.83 -3.08
N LEU A 156 -15.43 12.24 -2.09
CA LEU A 156 -14.22 13.04 -2.32
C LEU A 156 -13.22 12.31 -3.25
N LEU A 157 -12.97 11.03 -3.01
CA LEU A 157 -12.07 10.25 -3.86
C LEU A 157 -12.59 10.15 -5.29
N SER A 158 -13.91 10.02 -5.48
CA SER A 158 -14.55 10.00 -6.79
C SER A 158 -14.39 11.35 -7.52
N GLU A 159 -14.57 12.49 -6.83
CA GLU A 159 -14.32 13.82 -7.38
C GLU A 159 -12.86 13.97 -7.85
N LEU A 160 -11.91 13.55 -7.00
CA LEU A 160 -10.48 13.63 -7.32
C LEU A 160 -10.10 12.73 -8.48
N ASN A 161 -10.70 11.54 -8.58
CA ASN A 161 -10.45 10.60 -9.67
C ASN A 161 -10.88 11.12 -11.05
N GLN A 162 -11.74 12.17 -11.11
CA GLN A 162 -12.04 12.87 -12.36
C GLN A 162 -10.93 13.84 -12.79
N ILE A 163 -10.01 14.21 -11.89
CA ILE A 163 -8.89 15.11 -12.17
C ILE A 163 -7.67 14.29 -12.66
N LYS A 164 -7.26 13.29 -11.89
CA LYS A 164 -6.20 12.34 -12.21
C LYS A 164 -6.50 11.01 -11.51
N PRO A 165 -5.93 9.87 -11.98
CA PRO A 165 -6.14 8.58 -11.34
C PRO A 165 -5.88 8.61 -9.83
N VAL A 166 -6.82 8.07 -9.06
CA VAL A 166 -6.71 7.85 -7.62
C VAL A 166 -6.58 6.35 -7.36
N TRP A 167 -5.57 5.96 -6.59
CA TRP A 167 -5.38 4.62 -6.09
C TRP A 167 -5.64 4.57 -4.59
N VAL A 168 -6.35 3.55 -4.15
CA VAL A 168 -6.53 3.28 -2.73
C VAL A 168 -5.78 1.98 -2.39
N GLU A 169 -4.78 2.10 -1.51
CA GLU A 169 -3.99 0.97 -1.03
C GLU A 169 -4.57 0.45 0.28
N LEU A 170 -5.33 -0.64 0.22
CA LEU A 170 -6.07 -1.20 1.35
C LEU A 170 -5.24 -2.22 2.15
N GLY A 171 -5.15 -2.02 3.45
CA GLY A 171 -4.49 -2.94 4.36
C GLY A 171 -5.36 -4.13 4.72
N LEU A 172 -5.32 -5.25 3.99
CA LEU A 172 -5.95 -6.51 4.35
C LEU A 172 -5.07 -7.34 5.30
N GLN A 173 -3.82 -7.49 4.92
CA GLN A 173 -2.73 -8.25 5.54
C GLN A 173 -2.90 -9.78 5.43
N SER A 174 -4.04 -10.33 5.85
CA SER A 174 -4.44 -11.73 5.83
C SER A 174 -5.96 -11.87 5.85
N ILE A 175 -6.49 -12.95 5.29
CA ILE A 175 -7.94 -13.28 5.39
C ILE A 175 -8.28 -14.02 6.67
N HIS A 176 -7.33 -14.62 7.38
CA HIS A 176 -7.57 -15.51 8.51
C HIS A 176 -7.98 -14.73 9.75
N PRO A 177 -9.14 -15.07 10.38
CA PRO A 177 -9.66 -14.34 11.53
C PRO A 177 -8.74 -14.38 12.76
N GLN A 178 -8.06 -15.50 12.98
CA GLN A 178 -7.13 -15.67 14.11
C GLN A 178 -5.91 -14.75 13.92
N THR A 179 -5.34 -14.73 12.71
CA THR A 179 -4.24 -13.82 12.37
C THR A 179 -4.67 -12.38 12.48
N ALA A 180 -5.86 -12.04 11.96
CA ALA A 180 -6.40 -10.67 12.02
C ALA A 180 -6.59 -10.19 13.47
N ALA A 181 -7.02 -11.07 14.37
CA ALA A 181 -7.13 -10.79 15.80
C ALA A 181 -5.74 -10.58 16.43
N TYR A 182 -4.79 -11.49 16.16
CA TYR A 182 -3.43 -11.42 16.69
C TYR A 182 -2.72 -10.14 16.27
N ILE A 183 -2.80 -9.78 15.00
CA ILE A 183 -2.18 -8.54 14.50
C ILE A 183 -2.96 -7.28 14.88
N ARG A 184 -4.05 -7.40 15.59
CA ARG A 184 -4.92 -6.27 15.99
C ARG A 184 -5.41 -5.45 14.79
N ARG A 185 -5.83 -6.13 13.72
CA ARG A 185 -6.35 -5.45 12.54
C ARG A 185 -7.58 -4.58 12.85
N GLY A 186 -8.48 -5.06 13.73
CA GLY A 186 -9.59 -4.28 14.30
C GLY A 186 -10.85 -4.19 13.44
N TYR A 187 -10.93 -4.91 12.32
CA TYR A 187 -12.14 -5.05 11.49
C TYR A 187 -12.23 -6.46 10.88
N PRO A 188 -13.45 -6.98 10.62
CA PRO A 188 -13.68 -8.27 9.99
C PRO A 188 -13.41 -8.20 8.47
N LEU A 189 -13.24 -9.37 7.83
CA LEU A 189 -12.98 -9.49 6.39
C LEU A 189 -14.07 -8.83 5.54
N SER A 190 -15.34 -8.94 5.96
CA SER A 190 -16.48 -8.34 5.25
C SER A 190 -16.40 -6.82 5.08
N VAL A 191 -15.67 -6.12 5.95
CA VAL A 191 -15.44 -4.67 5.82
C VAL A 191 -14.46 -4.39 4.68
N TYR A 192 -13.46 -5.26 4.50
CA TYR A 192 -12.58 -5.18 3.34
C TYR A 192 -13.35 -5.45 2.05
N ASP A 193 -14.19 -6.48 2.01
CA ASP A 193 -14.99 -6.82 0.83
C ASP A 193 -15.90 -5.65 0.42
N ALA A 194 -16.61 -5.07 1.38
CA ALA A 194 -17.47 -3.91 1.14
C ALA A 194 -16.66 -2.70 0.63
N ALA A 195 -15.47 -2.44 1.18
CA ALA A 195 -14.60 -1.35 0.75
C ALA A 195 -14.13 -1.54 -0.70
N VAL A 196 -13.69 -2.75 -1.06
CA VAL A 196 -13.28 -3.08 -2.45
C VAL A 196 -14.42 -2.85 -3.42
N LEU A 197 -15.63 -3.35 -3.11
CA LEU A 197 -16.80 -3.17 -3.99
C LEU A 197 -17.18 -1.70 -4.14
N ASN A 198 -17.22 -0.94 -3.04
CA ASN A 198 -17.55 0.49 -3.07
C ASN A 198 -16.55 1.31 -3.91
N LEU A 199 -15.26 0.99 -3.85
CA LEU A 199 -14.23 1.63 -4.67
C LEU A 199 -14.34 1.22 -6.13
N HIS A 200 -14.56 -0.07 -6.40
CA HIS A 200 -14.74 -0.61 -7.75
C HIS A 200 -15.94 0.03 -8.48
N GLU A 201 -17.08 0.15 -7.82
CA GLU A 201 -18.29 0.80 -8.36
C GLU A 201 -18.07 2.26 -8.74
N ARG A 202 -17.09 2.92 -8.10
CA ARG A 202 -16.68 4.30 -8.38
C ARG A 202 -15.53 4.42 -9.39
N GLY A 203 -15.07 3.30 -9.95
CA GLY A 203 -13.95 3.27 -10.89
C GLY A 203 -12.61 3.66 -10.27
N ILE A 204 -12.46 3.50 -8.96
CA ILE A 204 -11.22 3.79 -8.22
C ILE A 204 -10.37 2.52 -8.15
N GLU A 205 -9.11 2.60 -8.57
CA GLU A 205 -8.19 1.46 -8.55
C GLU A 205 -7.79 1.09 -7.13
N VAL A 206 -7.88 -0.22 -6.82
CA VAL A 206 -7.55 -0.78 -5.51
C VAL A 206 -6.26 -1.59 -5.58
N ILE A 207 -5.34 -1.32 -4.66
CA ILE A 207 -4.15 -2.12 -4.41
C ILE A 207 -4.26 -2.74 -3.01
N THR A 208 -4.30 -4.07 -2.93
CA THR A 208 -4.41 -4.76 -1.65
C THR A 208 -3.04 -5.02 -1.06
N HIS A 209 -2.86 -4.68 0.22
CA HIS A 209 -1.66 -5.02 0.98
C HIS A 209 -1.82 -6.35 1.69
N VAL A 210 -0.88 -7.27 1.48
CA VAL A 210 -0.78 -8.57 2.14
C VAL A 210 0.60 -8.71 2.77
N ILE A 211 0.66 -9.26 3.97
CA ILE A 211 1.92 -9.57 4.66
C ILE A 211 2.11 -11.08 4.67
N LEU A 212 3.22 -11.54 4.11
CA LEU A 212 3.64 -12.94 4.14
C LEU A 212 4.54 -13.20 5.35
N GLY A 213 4.34 -14.33 6.01
CA GLY A 213 5.10 -14.75 7.20
C GLY A 213 4.53 -14.23 8.51
N LEU A 214 3.24 -13.91 8.59
CA LEU A 214 2.57 -13.58 9.85
C LEU A 214 2.61 -14.79 10.80
N PRO A 215 2.86 -14.58 12.12
CA PRO A 215 2.95 -15.66 13.08
C PRO A 215 1.68 -16.52 13.11
N GLY A 216 1.87 -17.83 13.06
CA GLY A 216 0.78 -18.80 13.06
C GLY A 216 0.25 -19.17 11.69
N GLU A 217 0.67 -18.48 10.62
CA GLU A 217 0.30 -18.84 9.24
C GLU A 217 1.29 -19.83 8.63
N THR A 218 0.75 -20.81 7.94
CA THR A 218 1.48 -21.73 7.08
C THR A 218 1.60 -21.17 5.66
N ALA A 219 2.40 -21.80 4.80
CA ALA A 219 2.46 -21.46 3.37
C ALA A 219 1.07 -21.57 2.70
N ASP A 220 0.28 -22.57 3.08
CA ASP A 220 -1.06 -22.77 2.51
C ASP A 220 -2.04 -21.69 2.97
N ASP A 221 -1.92 -21.14 4.18
CA ASP A 221 -2.70 -20.00 4.64
C ASP A 221 -2.37 -18.73 3.83
N MET A 222 -1.08 -18.49 3.56
CA MET A 222 -0.64 -17.37 2.73
C MET A 222 -1.15 -17.49 1.29
N LEU A 223 -1.12 -18.70 0.73
CA LEU A 223 -1.68 -18.99 -0.61
C LEU A 223 -3.20 -18.82 -0.64
N ALA A 224 -3.91 -19.26 0.40
CA ALA A 224 -5.35 -19.04 0.51
C ALA A 224 -5.69 -17.54 0.51
N THR A 225 -4.87 -16.71 1.16
CA THR A 225 -5.01 -15.24 1.10
C THR A 225 -4.79 -14.72 -0.32
N ALA A 226 -3.76 -15.21 -1.03
CA ALA A 226 -3.49 -14.82 -2.41
C ALA A 226 -4.64 -15.23 -3.35
N ASP A 227 -5.13 -16.46 -3.23
CA ASP A 227 -6.25 -16.97 -4.02
C ASP A 227 -7.54 -16.16 -3.76
N TYR A 228 -7.83 -15.83 -2.51
CA TYR A 228 -8.98 -15.01 -2.16
C TYR A 228 -8.96 -13.64 -2.83
N ILE A 229 -7.85 -12.93 -2.76
CA ILE A 229 -7.73 -11.60 -3.38
C ILE A 229 -7.70 -11.64 -4.90
N ALA A 230 -7.26 -12.75 -5.50
CA ALA A 230 -7.28 -12.96 -6.95
C ALA A 230 -8.70 -12.94 -7.55
N HIS A 231 -9.71 -13.26 -6.73
CA HIS A 231 -11.13 -13.22 -7.11
C HIS A 231 -11.83 -11.89 -6.78
N GLN A 232 -11.13 -10.94 -6.15
CA GLN A 232 -11.67 -9.61 -5.86
C GLN A 232 -11.48 -8.66 -7.06
N PRO A 233 -12.35 -7.64 -7.24
CA PRO A 233 -12.21 -6.66 -8.31
C PRO A 233 -11.14 -5.60 -7.98
N ILE A 234 -9.91 -6.05 -7.75
CA ILE A 234 -8.73 -5.21 -7.47
C ILE A 234 -7.83 -5.12 -8.70
N GLN A 235 -7.01 -4.08 -8.79
CA GLN A 235 -6.07 -3.85 -9.88
C GLN A 235 -4.64 -4.25 -9.55
N GLY A 236 -4.31 -4.31 -8.25
CA GLY A 236 -2.97 -4.69 -7.84
C GLY A 236 -2.90 -5.28 -6.45
N VAL A 237 -1.79 -5.96 -6.19
CA VAL A 237 -1.46 -6.47 -4.86
C VAL A 237 -0.04 -6.10 -4.48
N LYS A 238 0.16 -5.78 -3.20
CA LYS A 238 1.47 -5.53 -2.62
C LYS A 238 1.78 -6.60 -1.58
N PHE A 239 2.50 -7.63 -2.01
CA PHE A 239 3.04 -8.64 -1.10
C PHE A 239 4.23 -8.08 -0.33
N GLN A 240 4.19 -8.18 0.97
CA GLN A 240 5.23 -7.67 1.87
C GLN A 240 5.74 -8.82 2.75
N LEU A 241 7.05 -8.92 2.93
CA LEU A 241 7.62 -9.77 3.96
C LEU A 241 7.39 -9.15 5.34
N LEU A 242 6.97 -9.95 6.31
CA LEU A 242 6.94 -9.53 7.70
C LEU A 242 8.32 -9.13 8.19
N HIS A 243 8.43 -7.92 8.76
CA HIS A 243 9.61 -7.47 9.46
C HIS A 243 9.33 -7.31 10.95
N VAL A 244 10.12 -7.98 11.78
CA VAL A 244 10.05 -7.83 13.24
C VAL A 244 10.87 -6.60 13.62
N LEU A 245 10.21 -5.46 13.80
CA LEU A 245 10.86 -4.17 14.05
C LEU A 245 11.00 -3.92 15.55
N LYS A 246 12.17 -3.45 15.97
CA LYS A 246 12.39 -2.99 17.35
C LYS A 246 11.39 -1.90 17.72
N GLY A 247 10.89 -1.95 18.95
CA GLY A 247 9.92 -0.99 19.48
C GLY A 247 8.47 -1.30 19.11
N THR A 248 8.19 -2.43 18.46
CA THR A 248 6.84 -2.95 18.23
C THR A 248 6.48 -4.03 19.25
N ASP A 249 5.18 -4.24 19.48
CA ASP A 249 4.73 -5.34 20.34
C ASP A 249 5.11 -6.70 19.75
N LEU A 250 5.10 -6.83 18.42
CA LEU A 250 5.56 -8.03 17.72
C LEU A 250 7.02 -8.38 18.07
N TYR A 251 7.88 -7.37 18.22
CA TYR A 251 9.27 -7.60 18.65
C TYR A 251 9.32 -8.10 20.09
N THR A 252 8.47 -7.58 20.96
CA THR A 252 8.35 -8.03 22.34
C THR A 252 7.88 -9.49 22.41
N ASP A 253 6.85 -9.83 21.64
CA ASP A 253 6.37 -11.21 21.54
C ASP A 253 7.45 -12.16 21.01
N TYR A 254 8.19 -11.73 19.98
CA TYR A 254 9.29 -12.52 19.41
C TYR A 254 10.41 -12.80 20.44
N LEU A 255 10.71 -11.84 21.31
CA LEU A 255 11.72 -12.05 22.38
C LEU A 255 11.23 -13.01 23.47
N GLN A 256 9.92 -12.98 23.77
CA GLN A 256 9.32 -13.84 24.82
C GLN A 256 9.08 -15.26 24.31
N GLN A 257 8.55 -15.38 23.11
CA GLN A 257 8.23 -16.64 22.45
C GLN A 257 8.61 -16.55 20.97
N PRO A 258 9.85 -16.90 20.61
CA PRO A 258 10.31 -16.86 19.24
C PRO A 258 9.41 -17.67 18.30
N PHE A 259 8.99 -17.06 17.21
CA PHE A 259 8.27 -17.69 16.10
C PHE A 259 9.15 -17.71 14.84
N HIS A 260 8.80 -18.55 13.88
CA HIS A 260 9.53 -18.62 12.63
C HIS A 260 9.40 -17.31 11.83
N VAL A 261 10.53 -16.75 11.40
CA VAL A 261 10.60 -15.63 10.47
C VAL A 261 11.13 -16.19 9.15
N LEU A 262 10.39 -15.96 8.07
CA LEU A 262 10.76 -16.49 6.75
C LEU A 262 12.16 -16.06 6.33
N THR A 263 12.96 -17.01 5.88
CA THR A 263 14.21 -16.73 5.18
C THR A 263 13.93 -16.13 3.81
N LEU A 264 14.96 -15.59 3.16
CA LEU A 264 14.82 -15.06 1.79
C LEU A 264 14.35 -16.14 0.81
N GLU A 265 14.82 -17.37 0.95
CA GLU A 265 14.45 -18.49 0.09
C GLU A 265 12.98 -18.88 0.29
N GLU A 266 12.55 -19.07 1.54
CA GLU A 266 11.15 -19.36 1.88
C GLU A 266 10.20 -18.26 1.40
N TYR A 267 10.54 -16.98 1.66
CA TYR A 267 9.74 -15.86 1.18
C TYR A 267 9.64 -15.84 -0.34
N THR A 268 10.75 -16.08 -1.04
CA THR A 268 10.76 -16.07 -2.51
C THR A 268 9.92 -17.19 -3.09
N ASP A 269 10.00 -18.40 -2.53
CA ASP A 269 9.20 -19.55 -2.96
C ASP A 269 7.69 -19.26 -2.76
N ILE A 270 7.31 -18.83 -1.58
CA ILE A 270 5.92 -18.48 -1.27
C ILE A 270 5.42 -17.34 -2.17
N LEU A 271 6.24 -16.31 -2.38
CA LEU A 271 5.88 -15.18 -3.25
C LEU A 271 5.64 -15.64 -4.70
N ILE A 272 6.50 -16.50 -5.25
CA ILE A 272 6.31 -17.05 -6.59
C ILE A 272 4.98 -17.80 -6.68
N ARG A 273 4.70 -18.69 -5.72
CA ARG A 273 3.44 -19.41 -5.65
C ARG A 273 2.24 -18.48 -5.52
N CYS A 274 2.32 -17.44 -4.69
CA CYS A 274 1.26 -16.41 -4.59
C CYS A 274 1.03 -15.70 -5.93
N ILE A 275 2.10 -15.35 -6.66
CA ILE A 275 2.00 -14.71 -7.98
C ILE A 275 1.33 -15.65 -8.99
N GLU A 276 1.64 -16.94 -8.96
CA GLU A 276 1.05 -17.96 -9.84
C GLU A 276 -0.46 -18.16 -9.59
N HIS A 277 -0.96 -17.82 -8.40
CA HIS A 277 -2.39 -17.79 -8.07
C HIS A 277 -3.10 -16.52 -8.57
N MET A 278 -2.35 -15.46 -8.94
CA MET A 278 -2.95 -14.25 -9.53
C MET A 278 -3.40 -14.52 -10.97
N PRO A 279 -4.54 -13.93 -11.42
CA PRO A 279 -5.09 -14.12 -12.76
C PRO A 279 -4.22 -13.53 -13.88
#